data_dcf7bd6d42f909ac70d5cd8e5e0a8d2c
#
_entry.id   dcf7bd6d42f909ac70d5cd8e5e0a8d2c
#
_cell.length_a   1.000
_cell.length_b   1.000
_cell.length_c   1.000
_cell.angle_alpha   90.00
_cell.angle_beta   90.00
_cell.angle_gamma   90.00
#
_symmetry.space_group_name_H-M   'P 1'
#
loop_
_entity.id
_entity.type
_entity.pdbx_description
1 polymer ?
#
loop_
_entity_poly.entity_id
_entity_poly.type
_entity_poly.pdbx_seq_one_letter_code
_entity_poly.pdbx_strand_id
1 'polypeptide(L)'
;MNMSSRIAYTLTTLFVSAPALAAPPTVFIPEGSANSVLMVQAETGKVLRRINDVEAVHGLAGAPGVPYLVAGSYSEIPRENVASLEMPSTVSADDHAAHHAPKAAPMGPPDAGISLLSILDAKSGDILRRIEVPGAVHHTAVSPDGRFAVATHPAGDGISVIDLATFGMTAFVPTGSMPNYAAFGTDPNLVYVSNTGNGTISEVDLSRGIVRRNFIAGDTPEHMAVSPETDRLFVADADAGQVLELSLSTGEKLRTFEIGGEIHGLGLSNDGATLFVAGRGEDKLASVALATREVRTAKLAPEPYHLTVIPGSDILYVSSRAEPVVWLIDTSSMQTRETVSVEGEGHQMVALP
;
A
#
# COMPACT_ATOMS: atom_id res chain seq x y z
N MET A 1 -57.96 11.59 61.17
CA MET A 1 -56.60 11.96 60.71
C MET A 1 -56.22 11.03 59.57
N ASN A 2 -56.45 11.48 58.33
CA ASN A 2 -56.14 10.67 57.13
C ASN A 2 -54.79 11.18 56.56
N MET A 3 -53.76 10.35 56.64
CA MET A 3 -52.48 10.57 55.96
C MET A 3 -52.51 9.94 54.54
N SER A 4 -52.62 10.78 53.52
CA SER A 4 -52.51 10.36 52.10
C SER A 4 -51.05 10.28 51.69
N SER A 5 -50.55 9.09 51.46
CA SER A 5 -49.24 8.83 50.96
C SER A 5 -49.20 9.09 49.44
N ARG A 6 -48.39 10.08 48.98
CA ARG A 6 -48.18 10.33 47.58
C ARG A 6 -46.94 9.54 47.11
N ILE A 7 -47.15 8.57 46.24
CA ILE A 7 -46.06 7.84 45.55
C ILE A 7 -45.63 8.67 44.35
N ALA A 8 -44.38 9.13 44.36
CA ALA A 8 -43.75 9.79 43.21
C ALA A 8 -43.08 8.73 42.31
N TYR A 9 -43.55 8.62 41.08
CA TYR A 9 -42.88 7.80 40.04
C TYR A 9 -41.82 8.65 39.36
N THR A 10 -40.55 8.24 39.50
CA THR A 10 -39.42 8.84 38.77
C THR A 10 -39.30 8.10 37.44
N LEU A 11 -39.58 8.79 36.33
CA LEU A 11 -39.39 8.26 34.99
C LEU A 11 -37.91 8.38 34.64
N THR A 12 -37.17 7.26 34.63
CA THR A 12 -35.78 7.21 34.15
C THR A 12 -35.80 7.00 32.65
N THR A 13 -35.51 8.06 31.89
CA THR A 13 -35.30 7.98 30.44
C THR A 13 -33.93 7.37 30.17
N LEU A 14 -33.89 6.15 29.66
CA LEU A 14 -32.66 5.56 29.07
C LEU A 14 -32.41 6.23 27.72
N PHE A 15 -31.35 7.03 27.64
CA PHE A 15 -30.80 7.43 26.37
C PHE A 15 -30.02 6.24 25.79
N VAL A 16 -30.60 5.55 24.83
CA VAL A 16 -29.85 4.62 23.95
C VAL A 16 -29.15 5.49 22.93
N SER A 17 -27.85 5.70 23.12
CA SER A 17 -26.99 6.29 22.07
C SER A 17 -26.95 5.32 20.90
N ALA A 18 -27.46 5.72 19.75
CA ALA A 18 -27.24 5.00 18.52
C ALA A 18 -25.71 4.95 18.26
N PRO A 19 -25.17 3.79 17.85
CA PRO A 19 -23.76 3.74 17.43
C PRO A 19 -23.56 4.75 16.32
N ALA A 20 -22.54 5.60 16.43
CA ALA A 20 -22.13 6.46 15.35
C ALA A 20 -21.76 5.55 14.18
N LEU A 21 -22.43 5.70 13.04
CA LEU A 21 -22.03 5.04 11.80
C LEU A 21 -20.60 5.48 11.51
N ALA A 22 -19.68 4.53 11.38
CA ALA A 22 -18.32 4.82 10.95
C ALA A 22 -18.39 5.56 9.61
N ALA A 23 -17.51 6.54 9.41
CA ALA A 23 -17.41 7.20 8.11
C ALA A 23 -17.09 6.15 7.03
N PRO A 24 -17.68 6.28 5.83
CA PRO A 24 -17.37 5.33 4.75
C PRO A 24 -15.87 5.40 4.42
N PRO A 25 -15.25 4.25 4.09
CA PRO A 25 -13.85 4.23 3.73
C PRO A 25 -13.51 5.16 2.57
N THR A 26 -12.31 5.71 2.60
CA THR A 26 -11.74 6.53 1.52
C THR A 26 -10.68 5.72 0.80
N VAL A 27 -10.72 5.72 -0.54
CA VAL A 27 -9.64 5.17 -1.37
C VAL A 27 -8.77 6.33 -1.85
N PHE A 28 -7.47 6.15 -1.72
CA PHE A 28 -6.46 7.06 -2.21
C PHE A 28 -5.80 6.40 -3.43
N ILE A 29 -5.88 7.09 -4.56
CA ILE A 29 -5.39 6.60 -5.85
C ILE A 29 -4.24 7.51 -6.28
N PRO A 30 -3.01 6.98 -6.41
CA PRO A 30 -1.91 7.77 -6.96
C PRO A 30 -2.16 8.08 -8.43
N GLU A 31 -1.81 9.28 -8.86
CA GLU A 31 -1.88 9.76 -10.24
C GLU A 31 -0.48 10.21 -10.65
N GLY A 32 0.42 9.24 -10.92
CA GLY A 32 1.86 9.43 -11.04
C GLY A 32 2.27 10.56 -11.97
N SER A 33 1.88 10.51 -13.23
CA SER A 33 2.21 11.54 -14.23
C SER A 33 1.52 12.88 -14.00
N ALA A 34 0.45 12.91 -13.18
CA ALA A 34 -0.25 14.14 -12.79
C ALA A 34 0.27 14.76 -11.49
N ASN A 35 1.25 14.12 -10.82
CA ASN A 35 1.82 14.58 -9.55
C ASN A 35 0.75 14.80 -8.46
N SER A 36 -0.21 13.89 -8.36
CA SER A 36 -1.34 14.03 -7.44
C SER A 36 -1.80 12.70 -6.85
N VAL A 37 -2.59 12.78 -5.79
CA VAL A 37 -3.32 11.66 -5.21
C VAL A 37 -4.80 12.00 -5.22
N LEU A 38 -5.62 11.16 -5.84
CA LEU A 38 -7.05 11.30 -5.87
C LEU A 38 -7.68 10.62 -4.66
N MET A 39 -8.54 11.33 -3.93
CA MET A 39 -9.35 10.80 -2.84
C MET A 39 -10.75 10.52 -3.35
N VAL A 40 -11.24 9.30 -3.16
CA VAL A 40 -12.59 8.92 -3.56
C VAL A 40 -13.32 8.20 -2.43
N GLN A 41 -14.63 8.34 -2.40
CA GLN A 41 -15.49 7.55 -1.51
C GLN A 41 -15.50 6.10 -2.00
N ALA A 42 -15.13 5.17 -1.14
CA ALA A 42 -14.87 3.78 -1.52
C ALA A 42 -16.09 3.05 -2.10
N GLU A 43 -17.31 3.34 -1.63
CA GLU A 43 -18.52 2.66 -2.06
C GLU A 43 -19.03 3.10 -3.44
N THR A 44 -18.76 4.35 -3.81
CA THR A 44 -19.37 4.99 -4.99
C THR A 44 -18.38 5.45 -6.04
N GLY A 45 -17.08 5.47 -5.74
CA GLY A 45 -16.07 6.07 -6.61
C GLY A 45 -16.16 7.60 -6.72
N LYS A 46 -17.06 8.24 -5.95
CA LYS A 46 -17.23 9.70 -5.99
C LYS A 46 -15.94 10.39 -5.56
N VAL A 47 -15.43 11.26 -6.43
CA VAL A 47 -14.27 12.09 -6.11
C VAL A 47 -14.60 13.04 -4.96
N LEU A 48 -13.81 12.96 -3.91
CA LEU A 48 -13.89 13.83 -2.74
C LEU A 48 -12.93 15.01 -2.88
N ARG A 49 -11.70 14.74 -3.28
CA ARG A 49 -10.62 15.71 -3.36
C ARG A 49 -9.46 15.19 -4.20
N ARG A 50 -8.64 16.10 -4.75
CA ARG A 50 -7.31 15.80 -5.30
C ARG A 50 -6.26 16.51 -4.45
N ILE A 51 -5.22 15.77 -4.05
CA ILE A 51 -4.05 16.27 -3.35
C ILE A 51 -2.98 16.50 -4.42
N ASN A 52 -2.60 17.75 -4.64
CA ASN A 52 -1.59 18.12 -5.63
C ASN A 52 -0.18 18.16 -5.01
N ASP A 53 0.83 18.35 -5.85
CA ASP A 53 2.23 18.48 -5.46
C ASP A 53 2.84 17.19 -4.84
N VAL A 54 2.28 16.02 -5.15
CA VAL A 54 2.83 14.72 -4.79
C VAL A 54 3.61 14.18 -5.99
N GLU A 55 4.87 14.57 -6.10
CA GLU A 55 5.72 14.36 -7.28
C GLU A 55 5.81 12.89 -7.68
N ALA A 56 5.53 12.60 -8.96
CA ALA A 56 5.68 11.30 -9.62
C ALA A 56 5.26 10.11 -8.71
N VAL A 57 4.16 10.27 -7.96
CA VAL A 57 3.72 9.30 -6.95
C VAL A 57 3.43 7.95 -7.61
N HIS A 58 4.14 6.92 -7.15
CA HIS A 58 4.04 5.55 -7.64
C HIS A 58 3.63 4.60 -6.50
N GLY A 59 4.43 4.50 -5.45
CA GLY A 59 4.08 3.83 -4.22
C GLY A 59 3.20 4.70 -3.33
N LEU A 60 2.08 4.16 -2.82
CA LEU A 60 1.23 4.83 -1.86
C LEU A 60 0.73 3.85 -0.82
N ALA A 61 1.04 4.10 0.44
CA ALA A 61 0.62 3.24 1.55
C ALA A 61 0.09 4.02 2.75
N GLY A 62 -0.73 3.33 3.53
CA GLY A 62 -1.24 3.74 4.82
C GLY A 62 -1.68 2.50 5.58
N ALA A 63 -1.99 2.63 6.86
CA ALA A 63 -2.52 1.53 7.65
C ALA A 63 -3.74 1.99 8.49
N PRO A 64 -4.69 1.10 8.79
CA PRO A 64 -5.85 1.44 9.61
C PRO A 64 -5.45 2.02 10.95
N GLY A 65 -6.03 3.17 11.31
CA GLY A 65 -5.72 3.87 12.58
C GLY A 65 -4.44 4.70 12.57
N VAL A 66 -3.65 4.65 11.48
CA VAL A 66 -2.48 5.49 11.28
C VAL A 66 -2.91 6.76 10.55
N PRO A 67 -2.58 7.97 11.08
CA PRO A 67 -3.07 9.22 10.50
C PRO A 67 -2.32 9.66 9.24
N TYR A 68 -1.36 8.86 8.76
CA TYR A 68 -0.47 9.23 7.67
C TYR A 68 -0.63 8.34 6.45
N LEU A 69 -0.43 8.96 5.27
CA LEU A 69 -0.11 8.28 4.02
C LEU A 69 1.37 8.50 3.71
N VAL A 70 1.97 7.51 3.08
CA VAL A 70 3.37 7.54 2.65
C VAL A 70 3.39 7.37 1.14
N ALA A 71 3.76 8.43 0.43
CA ALA A 71 3.79 8.49 -1.02
C ALA A 71 5.24 8.53 -1.52
N GLY A 72 5.62 7.56 -2.33
CA GLY A 72 6.97 7.44 -2.91
C GLY A 72 7.01 7.93 -4.35
N SER A 73 7.97 8.78 -4.66
CA SER A 73 8.21 9.26 -6.02
C SER A 73 9.03 8.26 -6.82
N TYR A 74 8.59 7.97 -8.05
CA TYR A 74 9.37 7.18 -9.02
C TYR A 74 10.37 8.04 -9.79
N SER A 75 10.30 9.38 -9.65
CA SER A 75 11.26 10.31 -10.19
C SER A 75 12.56 10.27 -9.39
N GLU A 76 13.68 10.35 -10.08
CA GLU A 76 15.02 10.36 -9.48
C GLU A 76 15.83 11.50 -10.07
N ILE A 77 16.51 12.25 -9.22
CA ILE A 77 17.40 13.31 -9.62
C ILE A 77 18.85 12.98 -9.22
N PRO A 78 19.85 13.37 -10.03
CA PRO A 78 21.24 13.26 -9.64
C PRO A 78 21.52 14.02 -8.33
N ARG A 79 22.37 13.48 -7.46
CA ARG A 79 22.71 14.09 -6.17
C ARG A 79 23.24 15.51 -6.27
N GLU A 80 23.99 15.81 -7.34
CA GLU A 80 24.51 17.15 -7.61
C GLU A 80 23.41 18.19 -7.87
N ASN A 81 22.21 17.74 -8.25
CA ASN A 81 21.06 18.61 -8.57
C ASN A 81 20.10 18.79 -7.40
N VAL A 82 20.35 18.18 -6.24
CA VAL A 82 19.44 18.24 -5.05
C VAL A 82 19.20 19.67 -4.58
N ALA A 83 20.17 20.59 -4.73
CA ALA A 83 20.02 21.99 -4.37
C ALA A 83 18.93 22.74 -5.17
N SER A 84 18.45 22.16 -6.28
CA SER A 84 17.42 22.74 -7.15
C SER A 84 16.00 22.34 -6.80
N LEU A 85 15.78 21.44 -5.81
CA LEU A 85 14.46 21.07 -5.36
C LEU A 85 13.81 22.25 -4.64
N GLU A 86 12.76 22.81 -5.25
CA GLU A 86 11.99 23.87 -4.61
C GLU A 86 11.27 23.33 -3.36
N MET A 87 11.46 24.01 -2.24
CA MET A 87 10.76 23.72 -0.99
C MET A 87 9.30 24.16 -1.12
N PRO A 88 8.32 23.38 -0.63
CA PRO A 88 6.94 23.84 -0.56
C PRO A 88 6.84 25.15 0.23
N SER A 89 6.01 26.06 -0.22
CA SER A 89 5.75 27.36 0.44
C SER A 89 5.18 27.27 1.86
N THR A 90 4.81 26.04 2.30
CA THR A 90 4.25 25.73 3.62
C THR A 90 5.30 25.36 4.67
N VAL A 91 6.59 25.22 4.30
CA VAL A 91 7.66 24.85 5.25
C VAL A 91 8.18 26.10 5.95
N SER A 92 8.28 26.04 7.28
CA SER A 92 8.75 27.17 8.09
C SER A 92 10.26 27.43 7.91
N ALA A 93 10.69 28.69 8.19
CA ALA A 93 12.11 29.06 8.13
C ALA A 93 13.00 28.26 9.11
N ASP A 94 12.45 27.77 10.22
CA ASP A 94 13.15 26.94 11.20
C ASP A 94 13.39 25.51 10.67
N ASP A 95 12.42 24.96 9.95
CA ASP A 95 12.59 23.68 9.25
C ASP A 95 13.63 23.79 8.13
N HIS A 96 13.67 24.95 7.44
CA HIS A 96 14.69 25.22 6.44
C HIS A 96 16.10 25.25 7.02
N ALA A 97 16.28 25.87 8.22
CA ALA A 97 17.58 25.90 8.92
C ALA A 97 18.04 24.49 9.36
N ALA A 98 17.12 23.60 9.74
CA ALA A 98 17.42 22.22 10.09
C ALA A 98 17.98 21.40 8.90
N HIS A 99 17.58 21.74 7.67
CA HIS A 99 18.11 21.11 6.46
C HIS A 99 19.55 21.49 6.12
N HIS A 100 20.05 22.62 6.64
CA HIS A 100 21.44 23.07 6.46
C HIS A 100 22.40 22.60 7.57
N ALA A 101 21.91 21.87 8.58
CA ALA A 101 22.78 21.17 9.52
C ALA A 101 23.67 20.16 8.75
N PRO A 102 24.92 19.88 9.20
CA PRO A 102 25.77 18.91 8.55
C PRO A 102 24.99 17.60 8.37
N LYS A 103 24.61 17.28 7.14
CA LYS A 103 23.88 16.05 6.83
C LYS A 103 24.79 14.87 7.17
N ALA A 104 24.24 13.91 7.94
CA ALA A 104 24.85 12.58 8.05
C ALA A 104 25.12 12.04 6.64
N ALA A 105 26.17 11.22 6.48
CA ALA A 105 26.45 10.61 5.18
C ALA A 105 25.18 9.95 4.62
N PRO A 106 24.85 10.19 3.35
CA PRO A 106 23.60 9.63 2.76
C PRO A 106 23.60 8.13 2.94
N MET A 107 22.52 7.57 3.48
CA MET A 107 22.32 6.13 3.53
C MET A 107 21.97 5.63 2.11
N GLY A 108 22.38 4.41 1.79
CA GLY A 108 22.10 3.76 0.52
C GLY A 108 23.29 3.72 -0.45
N PRO A 109 23.08 3.16 -1.66
CA PRO A 109 24.13 3.05 -2.66
C PRO A 109 24.73 4.42 -3.00
N PRO A 110 26.06 4.53 -3.10
CA PRO A 110 26.73 5.81 -3.37
C PRO A 110 26.37 6.43 -4.72
N ASP A 111 26.04 5.59 -5.69
CA ASP A 111 25.72 5.99 -7.07
C ASP A 111 24.23 6.24 -7.28
N ALA A 112 23.38 5.92 -6.32
CA ALA A 112 21.94 6.20 -6.41
C ALA A 112 21.69 7.71 -6.42
N GLY A 113 20.81 8.17 -7.27
CA GLY A 113 20.24 9.52 -7.19
C GLY A 113 19.45 9.76 -5.93
N ILE A 114 18.67 10.80 -5.92
CA ILE A 114 17.76 11.13 -4.82
C ILE A 114 16.31 11.13 -5.34
N SER A 115 15.42 10.51 -4.61
CA SER A 115 13.99 10.61 -4.78
C SER A 115 13.33 11.15 -3.51
N LEU A 116 12.04 11.45 -3.59
CA LEU A 116 11.28 11.98 -2.47
C LEU A 116 10.26 10.95 -1.96
N LEU A 117 10.20 10.85 -0.64
CA LEU A 117 9.11 10.21 0.06
C LEU A 117 8.30 11.30 0.77
N SER A 118 7.04 11.46 0.42
CA SER A 118 6.14 12.45 1.01
C SER A 118 5.26 11.79 2.08
N ILE A 119 5.25 12.38 3.27
CA ILE A 119 4.31 12.02 4.34
C ILE A 119 3.14 12.98 4.28
N LEU A 120 1.92 12.44 4.12
CA LEU A 120 0.70 13.22 4.05
C LEU A 120 -0.19 12.92 5.26
N ASP A 121 -0.92 13.91 5.73
CA ASP A 121 -2.04 13.69 6.66
C ASP A 121 -3.19 13.02 5.90
N ALA A 122 -3.61 11.84 6.33
CA ALA A 122 -4.62 11.05 5.63
C ALA A 122 -6.01 11.73 5.60
N LYS A 123 -6.29 12.61 6.56
CA LYS A 123 -7.58 13.30 6.67
C LYS A 123 -7.61 14.62 5.88
N SER A 124 -6.60 15.46 6.08
CA SER A 124 -6.54 16.77 5.42
C SER A 124 -5.90 16.71 4.03
N GLY A 125 -5.08 15.69 3.76
CA GLY A 125 -4.28 15.59 2.54
C GLY A 125 -3.10 16.56 2.52
N ASP A 126 -2.77 17.21 3.64
CA ASP A 126 -1.65 18.14 3.70
C ASP A 126 -0.33 17.35 3.66
N ILE A 127 0.65 17.86 2.93
CA ILE A 127 2.00 17.30 2.92
C ILE A 127 2.71 17.77 4.20
N LEU A 128 2.94 16.85 5.11
CA LEU A 128 3.57 17.15 6.41
C LEU A 128 5.10 17.18 6.30
N ARG A 129 5.66 16.30 5.47
CA ARG A 129 7.10 16.18 5.32
C ARG A 129 7.47 15.60 3.96
N ARG A 130 8.61 16.02 3.40
CA ARG A 130 9.32 15.36 2.31
C ARG A 130 10.65 14.85 2.82
N ILE A 131 10.96 13.60 2.51
CA ILE A 131 12.15 12.90 2.98
C ILE A 131 12.94 12.50 1.75
N GLU A 132 14.21 12.88 1.67
CA GLU A 132 15.12 12.41 0.64
C GLU A 132 15.45 10.93 0.88
N VAL A 133 15.29 10.09 -0.13
CA VAL A 133 15.63 8.67 -0.11
C VAL A 133 16.54 8.32 -1.31
N PRO A 134 17.39 7.28 -1.20
CA PRO A 134 18.34 6.93 -2.27
C PRO A 134 17.64 6.18 -3.41
N GLY A 135 17.54 6.82 -4.57
CA GLY A 135 16.98 6.23 -5.78
C GLY A 135 15.44 6.25 -5.84
N ALA A 136 14.91 6.00 -7.04
CA ALA A 136 13.48 5.97 -7.31
C ALA A 136 12.74 5.00 -6.38
N VAL A 137 11.55 5.40 -5.93
CA VAL A 137 10.68 4.56 -5.07
C VAL A 137 9.66 3.84 -5.92
N HIS A 138 9.65 2.51 -5.85
CA HIS A 138 8.65 1.71 -6.57
C HIS A 138 7.38 1.50 -5.74
N HIS A 139 7.48 0.84 -4.58
CA HIS A 139 6.35 0.67 -3.67
C HIS A 139 6.67 1.16 -2.26
N THR A 140 5.61 1.42 -1.48
CA THR A 140 5.72 1.77 -0.07
C THR A 140 4.86 0.83 0.77
N ALA A 141 5.19 0.70 2.06
CA ALA A 141 4.34 0.03 3.04
C ALA A 141 4.44 0.72 4.39
N VAL A 142 3.35 0.68 5.17
CA VAL A 142 3.27 1.24 6.54
C VAL A 142 3.02 0.10 7.51
N SER A 143 3.78 0.06 8.61
CA SER A 143 3.59 -0.96 9.65
C SER A 143 2.23 -0.84 10.33
N PRO A 144 1.62 -1.96 10.79
CA PRO A 144 0.29 -1.94 11.38
C PRO A 144 0.16 -1.04 12.62
N ASP A 145 1.26 -0.83 13.35
CA ASP A 145 1.32 0.05 14.53
C ASP A 145 1.66 1.51 14.21
N GLY A 146 1.90 1.83 12.92
CA GLY A 146 2.25 3.17 12.46
C GLY A 146 3.64 3.67 12.84
N ARG A 147 4.55 2.81 13.30
CA ARG A 147 5.91 3.22 13.69
C ARG A 147 6.83 3.37 12.49
N PHE A 148 6.71 2.47 11.51
CA PHE A 148 7.60 2.41 10.37
C PHE A 148 6.87 2.59 9.06
N ALA A 149 7.53 3.24 8.12
CA ALA A 149 7.26 3.08 6.71
C ALA A 149 8.50 2.52 6.02
N VAL A 150 8.29 1.78 4.93
CA VAL A 150 9.37 1.31 4.06
C VAL A 150 9.10 1.72 2.62
N ALA A 151 10.16 1.93 1.87
CA ALA A 151 10.12 2.21 0.45
C ALA A 151 11.09 1.27 -0.27
N THR A 152 10.65 0.64 -1.36
CA THR A 152 11.48 -0.26 -2.18
C THR A 152 12.20 0.53 -3.27
N HIS A 153 13.49 0.19 -3.49
CA HIS A 153 14.36 0.82 -4.47
C HIS A 153 14.93 -0.23 -5.43
N PRO A 154 14.26 -0.54 -6.56
CA PRO A 154 14.68 -1.61 -7.48
C PRO A 154 16.12 -1.45 -7.99
N ALA A 155 16.52 -0.24 -8.37
CA ALA A 155 17.87 0.04 -8.82
C ALA A 155 18.92 0.04 -7.70
N GLY A 156 18.47 0.15 -6.44
CA GLY A 156 19.35 0.18 -5.25
C GLY A 156 19.47 -1.15 -4.52
N ASP A 157 18.78 -2.19 -4.96
CA ASP A 157 18.77 -3.54 -4.35
C ASP A 157 18.48 -3.51 -2.83
N GLY A 158 17.58 -2.62 -2.38
CA GLY A 158 17.26 -2.45 -0.96
C GLY A 158 16.01 -1.66 -0.68
N ILE A 159 15.78 -1.45 0.60
CA ILE A 159 14.65 -0.65 1.11
C ILE A 159 15.13 0.48 2.01
N SER A 160 14.47 1.63 1.95
CA SER A 160 14.57 2.67 2.97
C SER A 160 13.60 2.38 4.11
N VAL A 161 14.07 2.59 5.35
CA VAL A 161 13.27 2.47 6.57
C VAL A 161 13.09 3.85 7.18
N ILE A 162 11.84 4.24 7.38
CA ILE A 162 11.45 5.55 7.90
C ILE A 162 10.79 5.36 9.27
N ASP A 163 11.21 6.12 10.25
CA ASP A 163 10.52 6.25 11.54
C ASP A 163 9.44 7.32 11.41
N LEU A 164 8.17 6.94 11.56
CA LEU A 164 7.03 7.83 11.40
C LEU A 164 6.77 8.74 12.62
N ALA A 165 7.47 8.52 13.75
CA ALA A 165 7.41 9.44 14.88
C ALA A 165 8.31 10.68 14.66
N THR A 166 9.41 10.51 13.93
CA THR A 166 10.38 11.57 13.65
C THR A 166 10.36 12.05 12.22
N PHE A 167 9.67 11.33 11.32
CA PHE A 167 9.70 11.50 9.87
C PHE A 167 11.14 11.49 9.31
N GLY A 168 11.97 10.63 9.87
CA GLY A 168 13.37 10.48 9.49
C GLY A 168 13.68 9.11 8.91
N MET A 169 14.55 9.06 7.90
CA MET A 169 15.11 7.80 7.41
C MET A 169 16.11 7.29 8.46
N THR A 170 15.88 6.06 8.95
CA THR A 170 16.70 5.44 10.01
C THR A 170 17.68 4.41 9.49
N ALA A 171 17.37 3.77 8.36
CA ALA A 171 18.23 2.78 7.74
C ALA A 171 17.98 2.67 6.23
N PHE A 172 19.00 2.22 5.50
CA PHE A 172 18.87 1.54 4.21
C PHE A 172 19.27 0.08 4.42
N VAL A 173 18.36 -0.84 4.09
CA VAL A 173 18.60 -2.28 4.25
C VAL A 173 18.72 -2.92 2.90
N PRO A 174 19.92 -3.40 2.50
CA PRO A 174 20.05 -4.23 1.30
C PRO A 174 19.21 -5.49 1.44
N THR A 175 18.45 -5.84 0.38
CA THR A 175 17.61 -7.03 0.32
C THR A 175 18.13 -7.99 -0.76
N GLY A 176 17.29 -8.44 -1.67
CA GLY A 176 17.74 -9.11 -2.92
C GLY A 176 17.77 -8.15 -4.08
N SER A 177 18.03 -8.69 -5.28
CA SER A 177 18.08 -7.87 -6.50
C SER A 177 16.68 -7.42 -6.92
N MET A 178 16.56 -6.15 -7.32
CA MET A 178 15.34 -5.51 -7.79
C MET A 178 14.15 -5.68 -6.83
N PRO A 179 14.23 -5.17 -5.57
CA PRO A 179 13.10 -5.24 -4.66
C PRO A 179 11.90 -4.48 -5.24
N ASN A 180 10.77 -5.18 -5.36
CA ASN A 180 9.57 -4.68 -6.01
C ASN A 180 8.51 -4.24 -4.99
N TYR A 181 7.98 -5.16 -4.20
CA TYR A 181 6.87 -4.93 -3.29
C TYR A 181 7.26 -5.17 -1.83
N ALA A 182 6.56 -4.51 -0.91
CA ALA A 182 6.74 -4.72 0.52
C ALA A 182 5.40 -4.93 1.21
N ALA A 183 5.30 -5.91 2.10
CA ALA A 183 4.10 -6.22 2.86
C ALA A 183 4.42 -6.56 4.31
N PHE A 184 3.61 -6.04 5.23
CA PHE A 184 3.68 -6.38 6.64
C PHE A 184 2.76 -7.56 6.99
N GLY A 185 3.20 -8.37 7.96
CA GLY A 185 2.34 -9.29 8.69
C GLY A 185 1.77 -8.64 9.96
N THR A 186 1.53 -9.45 11.01
CA THR A 186 1.07 -8.95 12.32
C THR A 186 2.18 -8.34 13.15
N ASP A 187 3.43 -8.80 12.97
CA ASP A 187 4.57 -8.21 13.68
C ASP A 187 4.99 -6.90 12.98
N PRO A 188 4.81 -5.74 13.63
CA PRO A 188 5.13 -4.45 13.02
C PRO A 188 6.63 -4.23 12.78
N ASN A 189 7.50 -5.07 13.35
CA ASN A 189 8.93 -5.02 13.13
C ASN A 189 9.39 -5.88 11.94
N LEU A 190 8.51 -6.71 11.36
CA LEU A 190 8.86 -7.61 10.26
C LEU A 190 8.14 -7.19 8.98
N VAL A 191 8.90 -6.92 7.93
CA VAL A 191 8.40 -6.68 6.58
C VAL A 191 8.93 -7.73 5.61
N TYR A 192 8.08 -8.17 4.70
CA TYR A 192 8.42 -9.08 3.61
C TYR A 192 8.61 -8.26 2.34
N VAL A 193 9.71 -8.47 1.64
CA VAL A 193 10.08 -7.72 0.43
C VAL A 193 10.31 -8.70 -0.71
N SER A 194 9.55 -8.57 -1.80
CA SER A 194 9.77 -9.36 -3.01
C SER A 194 10.95 -8.80 -3.81
N ASN A 195 11.84 -9.67 -4.24
CA ASN A 195 13.03 -9.33 -5.01
C ASN A 195 12.91 -9.98 -6.39
N THR A 196 12.36 -9.22 -7.35
CA THR A 196 12.02 -9.70 -8.69
C THR A 196 13.26 -10.18 -9.46
N GLY A 197 14.41 -9.52 -9.25
CA GLY A 197 15.64 -9.83 -9.99
C GLY A 197 16.35 -11.13 -9.59
N ASN A 198 15.97 -11.76 -8.48
CA ASN A 198 16.58 -13.01 -8.01
C ASN A 198 15.62 -14.05 -7.44
N GLY A 199 14.32 -13.89 -7.64
CA GLY A 199 13.32 -14.90 -7.31
C GLY A 199 13.13 -15.16 -5.81
N THR A 200 13.37 -14.16 -4.95
CA THR A 200 13.33 -14.35 -3.50
C THR A 200 12.37 -13.38 -2.81
N ILE A 201 11.95 -13.74 -1.59
CA ILE A 201 11.35 -12.83 -0.62
C ILE A 201 12.33 -12.66 0.54
N SER A 202 12.67 -11.42 0.89
CA SER A 202 13.46 -11.10 2.07
C SER A 202 12.53 -10.81 3.26
N GLU A 203 12.72 -11.49 4.39
CA GLU A 203 12.13 -11.15 5.68
C GLU A 203 13.08 -10.19 6.41
N VAL A 204 12.68 -8.94 6.57
CA VAL A 204 13.51 -7.88 7.15
C VAL A 204 13.03 -7.52 8.55
N ASP A 205 13.95 -7.52 9.50
CA ASP A 205 13.75 -7.00 10.86
C ASP A 205 14.11 -5.52 10.88
N LEU A 206 13.09 -4.67 10.93
CA LEU A 206 13.24 -3.21 10.87
C LEU A 206 13.88 -2.63 12.13
N SER A 207 13.66 -3.27 13.29
CA SER A 207 14.24 -2.81 14.56
C SER A 207 15.76 -3.00 14.60
N ARG A 208 16.27 -3.97 13.82
CA ARG A 208 17.70 -4.30 13.73
C ARG A 208 18.32 -3.83 12.40
N GLY A 209 17.50 -3.48 11.41
CA GLY A 209 17.96 -3.10 10.09
C GLY A 209 18.67 -4.23 9.31
N ILE A 210 18.17 -5.46 9.42
CA ILE A 210 18.80 -6.65 8.79
C ILE A 210 17.78 -7.55 8.12
N VAL A 211 18.21 -8.23 7.05
CA VAL A 211 17.51 -9.40 6.51
C VAL A 211 17.73 -10.59 7.44
N ARG A 212 16.65 -11.16 7.95
CA ARG A 212 16.71 -12.37 8.83
C ARG A 212 16.88 -13.63 8.03
N ARG A 213 16.17 -13.72 6.89
CA ARG A 213 16.20 -14.88 5.98
C ARG A 213 15.60 -14.50 4.62
N ASN A 214 15.85 -15.36 3.65
CA ASN A 214 15.24 -15.28 2.34
C ASN A 214 14.46 -16.56 2.04
N PHE A 215 13.31 -16.42 1.35
CA PHE A 215 12.52 -17.51 0.81
C PHE A 215 12.68 -17.56 -0.70
N ILE A 216 12.62 -18.72 -1.32
CA ILE A 216 12.50 -18.85 -2.77
C ILE A 216 11.02 -18.67 -3.15
N ALA A 217 10.75 -17.81 -4.11
CA ALA A 217 9.39 -17.38 -4.44
C ALA A 217 9.13 -17.26 -5.96
N GLY A 218 9.63 -18.21 -6.73
CA GLY A 218 9.44 -18.24 -8.18
C GLY A 218 10.58 -17.57 -8.95
N ASP A 219 10.28 -17.14 -10.16
CA ASP A 219 11.24 -16.51 -11.06
C ASP A 219 11.17 -14.97 -10.99
N THR A 220 9.96 -14.41 -10.99
CA THR A 220 9.69 -12.96 -10.98
C THR A 220 8.66 -12.57 -9.90
N PRO A 221 9.00 -12.74 -8.60
CA PRO A 221 8.08 -12.38 -7.52
C PRO A 221 7.86 -10.87 -7.49
N GLU A 222 6.60 -10.46 -7.60
CA GLU A 222 6.20 -9.06 -7.53
C GLU A 222 5.26 -8.81 -6.35
N HIS A 223 3.97 -8.63 -6.60
CA HIS A 223 2.99 -8.33 -5.58
C HIS A 223 2.77 -9.48 -4.60
N MET A 224 2.43 -9.11 -3.36
CA MET A 224 2.19 -10.06 -2.28
C MET A 224 0.91 -9.72 -1.52
N ALA A 225 0.24 -10.75 -1.01
CA ALA A 225 -0.83 -10.63 -0.04
C ALA A 225 -0.52 -11.51 1.18
N VAL A 226 -0.58 -10.92 2.37
CA VAL A 226 -0.27 -11.60 3.62
C VAL A 226 -1.55 -11.98 4.34
N SER A 227 -1.65 -13.23 4.79
CA SER A 227 -2.70 -13.72 5.68
C SER A 227 -2.05 -14.30 6.96
N PRO A 228 -1.73 -13.43 7.92
CA PRO A 228 -0.94 -13.83 9.09
C PRO A 228 -1.69 -14.79 10.00
N GLU A 229 -3.01 -14.68 10.09
CA GLU A 229 -3.85 -15.59 10.92
C GLU A 229 -3.79 -17.03 10.43
N THR A 230 -3.51 -17.25 9.16
CA THR A 230 -3.38 -18.58 8.55
C THR A 230 -1.93 -18.98 8.27
N ASP A 231 -0.95 -18.17 8.65
CA ASP A 231 0.47 -18.37 8.35
C ASP A 231 0.73 -18.46 6.83
N ARG A 232 0.13 -17.56 6.03
CA ARG A 232 0.23 -17.61 4.56
C ARG A 232 0.73 -16.31 3.97
N LEU A 233 1.59 -16.46 2.97
CA LEU A 233 2.06 -15.43 2.06
C LEU A 233 1.72 -15.86 0.63
N PHE A 234 0.95 -15.07 -0.08
CA PHE A 234 0.66 -15.25 -1.50
C PHE A 234 1.55 -14.30 -2.29
N VAL A 235 2.20 -14.84 -3.33
CA VAL A 235 3.19 -14.11 -4.14
C VAL A 235 2.82 -14.27 -5.60
N ALA A 236 2.70 -13.17 -6.33
CA ALA A 236 2.60 -13.18 -7.78
C ALA A 236 3.98 -13.51 -8.36
N ASP A 237 4.12 -14.67 -9.00
CA ASP A 237 5.21 -14.98 -9.90
C ASP A 237 4.77 -14.48 -11.29
N ALA A 238 5.11 -13.20 -11.56
CA ALA A 238 4.39 -12.38 -12.52
C ALA A 238 4.47 -12.91 -13.95
N ASP A 239 5.67 -13.15 -14.46
CA ASP A 239 5.90 -13.62 -15.83
C ASP A 239 5.43 -15.08 -16.04
N ALA A 240 5.51 -15.88 -14.96
CA ALA A 240 5.03 -17.26 -15.00
C ALA A 240 3.49 -17.36 -15.00
N GLY A 241 2.79 -16.27 -14.66
CA GLY A 241 1.33 -16.28 -14.57
C GLY A 241 0.80 -17.16 -13.44
N GLN A 242 1.53 -17.24 -12.34
CA GLN A 242 1.22 -18.12 -11.21
C GLN A 242 1.12 -17.32 -9.91
N VAL A 243 0.34 -17.81 -8.95
CA VAL A 243 0.43 -17.36 -7.57
C VAL A 243 0.99 -18.48 -6.71
N LEU A 244 2.06 -18.19 -6.01
CA LEU A 244 2.67 -19.10 -5.05
C LEU A 244 2.09 -18.84 -3.66
N GLU A 245 1.71 -19.90 -2.95
CA GLU A 245 1.36 -19.86 -1.54
C GLU A 245 2.52 -20.40 -0.73
N LEU A 246 3.07 -19.57 0.14
CA LEU A 246 4.19 -19.90 1.02
C LEU A 246 3.74 -19.88 2.48
N SER A 247 4.39 -20.68 3.33
CA SER A 247 4.29 -20.53 4.78
C SER A 247 5.13 -19.32 5.21
N LEU A 248 4.55 -18.39 5.96
CA LEU A 248 5.29 -17.27 6.56
C LEU A 248 6.33 -17.75 7.57
N SER A 249 5.99 -18.77 8.36
CA SER A 249 6.86 -19.27 9.44
C SER A 249 8.07 -20.05 8.91
N THR A 250 7.91 -20.85 7.85
CA THR A 250 8.98 -21.69 7.31
C THR A 250 9.58 -21.18 5.99
N GLY A 251 8.85 -20.41 5.22
CA GLY A 251 9.20 -20.00 3.85
C GLY A 251 8.99 -21.10 2.81
N GLU A 252 8.42 -22.26 3.21
CA GLU A 252 8.16 -23.36 2.29
C GLU A 252 7.03 -23.06 1.33
N LYS A 253 7.19 -23.43 0.06
CA LYS A 253 6.12 -23.39 -0.92
C LYS A 253 5.11 -24.49 -0.64
N LEU A 254 3.88 -24.08 -0.36
CA LEU A 254 2.77 -24.97 -0.01
C LEU A 254 1.95 -25.36 -1.23
N ARG A 255 1.67 -24.39 -2.08
CA ARG A 255 0.83 -24.55 -3.29
C ARG A 255 1.22 -23.56 -4.38
N THR A 256 0.75 -23.87 -5.60
CA THR A 256 0.77 -22.98 -6.74
C THR A 256 -0.64 -22.93 -7.33
N PHE A 257 -1.06 -21.74 -7.74
CA PHE A 257 -2.31 -21.52 -8.48
C PHE A 257 -1.98 -21.00 -9.87
N GLU A 258 -2.39 -21.72 -10.90
CA GLU A 258 -2.21 -21.35 -12.30
C GLU A 258 -3.28 -20.31 -12.69
N ILE A 259 -2.85 -19.11 -13.04
CA ILE A 259 -3.73 -18.02 -13.49
C ILE A 259 -3.63 -17.87 -15.00
N GLY A 260 -2.41 -17.98 -15.55
CA GLY A 260 -2.08 -17.79 -16.98
C GLY A 260 -1.91 -16.33 -17.37
N GLY A 261 -1.10 -16.12 -18.41
CA GLY A 261 -0.68 -14.79 -18.83
C GLY A 261 0.16 -14.09 -17.78
N GLU A 262 0.61 -12.89 -18.06
CA GLU A 262 1.29 -12.06 -17.08
C GLU A 262 0.30 -11.53 -16.03
N ILE A 263 0.63 -11.70 -14.75
CA ILE A 263 -0.16 -11.24 -13.62
C ILE A 263 0.57 -10.15 -12.85
N HIS A 264 -0.16 -9.36 -12.02
CA HIS A 264 0.47 -8.32 -11.24
C HIS A 264 -0.14 -8.18 -9.83
N GLY A 265 -1.21 -7.39 -9.68
CA GLY A 265 -1.80 -7.09 -8.37
C GLY A 265 -2.44 -8.30 -7.71
N LEU A 266 -2.24 -8.44 -6.41
CA LEU A 266 -2.89 -9.43 -5.54
C LEU A 266 -3.66 -8.77 -4.40
N GLY A 267 -4.77 -9.40 -3.98
CA GLY A 267 -5.52 -8.99 -2.79
C GLY A 267 -6.39 -10.10 -2.25
N LEU A 268 -6.43 -10.24 -0.92
CA LEU A 268 -7.31 -11.17 -0.23
C LEU A 268 -8.67 -10.52 0.04
N SER A 269 -9.75 -11.31 -0.09
CA SER A 269 -11.07 -10.92 0.39
C SER A 269 -11.06 -10.64 1.90
N ASN A 270 -12.03 -9.88 2.40
CA ASN A 270 -12.12 -9.50 3.80
C ASN A 270 -12.21 -10.70 4.78
N ASP A 271 -12.73 -11.83 4.32
CA ASP A 271 -12.80 -13.10 5.07
C ASP A 271 -11.58 -14.00 4.86
N GLY A 272 -10.62 -13.57 4.03
CA GLY A 272 -9.41 -14.33 3.70
C GLY A 272 -9.66 -15.60 2.88
N ALA A 273 -10.88 -15.83 2.35
CA ALA A 273 -11.26 -17.06 1.66
C ALA A 273 -10.98 -17.03 0.15
N THR A 274 -10.91 -15.85 -0.43
CA THR A 274 -10.69 -15.64 -1.87
C THR A 274 -9.49 -14.74 -2.12
N LEU A 275 -8.66 -15.13 -3.07
CA LEU A 275 -7.58 -14.30 -3.59
C LEU A 275 -7.98 -13.73 -4.95
N PHE A 276 -7.88 -12.41 -5.10
CA PHE A 276 -8.07 -11.71 -6.37
C PHE A 276 -6.72 -11.44 -7.03
N VAL A 277 -6.68 -11.57 -8.35
CA VAL A 277 -5.46 -11.44 -9.15
C VAL A 277 -5.74 -10.62 -10.41
N ALA A 278 -4.99 -9.56 -10.61
CA ALA A 278 -5.02 -8.79 -11.85
C ALA A 278 -4.13 -9.47 -12.91
N GLY A 279 -4.75 -9.94 -14.00
CA GLY A 279 -4.09 -10.62 -15.12
C GLY A 279 -3.89 -9.68 -16.30
N ARG A 280 -2.81 -8.89 -16.24
CA ARG A 280 -2.47 -7.86 -17.23
C ARG A 280 -2.32 -8.42 -18.63
N GLY A 281 -1.58 -9.51 -18.77
CA GLY A 281 -1.25 -10.08 -20.09
C GLY A 281 -2.42 -10.63 -20.88
N GLU A 282 -3.58 -10.87 -20.24
CA GLU A 282 -4.77 -11.45 -20.89
C GLU A 282 -6.05 -10.64 -20.61
N ASP A 283 -5.95 -9.39 -20.17
CA ASP A 283 -7.10 -8.51 -19.92
C ASP A 283 -8.17 -9.17 -19.02
N LYS A 284 -7.75 -9.71 -17.89
CA LYS A 284 -8.66 -10.44 -17.00
C LYS A 284 -8.47 -10.11 -15.53
N LEU A 285 -9.55 -10.25 -14.77
CA LEU A 285 -9.54 -10.39 -13.33
C LEU A 285 -9.75 -11.86 -13.00
N ALA A 286 -8.91 -12.43 -12.13
CA ALA A 286 -9.09 -13.77 -11.62
C ALA A 286 -9.47 -13.75 -10.14
N SER A 287 -10.25 -14.74 -9.71
CA SER A 287 -10.50 -15.05 -8.30
C SER A 287 -10.19 -16.51 -8.02
N VAL A 288 -9.50 -16.76 -6.90
CA VAL A 288 -9.11 -18.10 -6.46
C VAL A 288 -9.80 -18.39 -5.13
N ALA A 289 -10.70 -19.37 -5.11
CA ALA A 289 -11.29 -19.87 -3.87
C ALA A 289 -10.23 -20.75 -3.15
N LEU A 290 -9.63 -20.27 -2.07
CA LEU A 290 -8.47 -20.91 -1.45
C LEU A 290 -8.74 -22.31 -0.91
N ALA A 291 -9.97 -22.58 -0.45
CA ALA A 291 -10.38 -23.89 0.08
C ALA A 291 -10.52 -24.95 -1.01
N THR A 292 -11.15 -24.62 -2.13
CA THR A 292 -11.44 -25.54 -3.24
C THR A 292 -10.41 -25.50 -4.36
N ARG A 293 -9.58 -24.45 -4.42
CA ARG A 293 -8.62 -24.13 -5.49
C ARG A 293 -9.30 -23.80 -6.83
N GLU A 294 -10.58 -23.51 -6.82
CA GLU A 294 -11.30 -23.12 -8.01
C GLU A 294 -10.82 -21.73 -8.46
N VAL A 295 -10.40 -21.62 -9.72
CA VAL A 295 -10.04 -20.36 -10.36
C VAL A 295 -11.18 -19.95 -11.28
N ARG A 296 -11.72 -18.75 -11.05
CA ARG A 296 -12.71 -18.11 -11.93
C ARG A 296 -12.08 -16.88 -12.57
N THR A 297 -12.42 -16.58 -13.79
CA THR A 297 -11.93 -15.39 -14.51
C THR A 297 -13.08 -14.59 -15.09
N ALA A 298 -12.92 -13.28 -15.13
CA ALA A 298 -13.79 -12.34 -15.82
C ALA A 298 -12.93 -11.43 -16.70
N LYS A 299 -13.47 -11.06 -17.87
CA LYS A 299 -12.78 -10.08 -18.72
C LYS A 299 -12.79 -8.71 -18.05
N LEU A 300 -11.61 -8.10 -17.97
CA LEU A 300 -11.41 -6.74 -17.51
C LEU A 300 -10.30 -6.12 -18.37
N ALA A 301 -10.62 -5.13 -19.17
CA ALA A 301 -9.71 -4.56 -20.19
C ALA A 301 -9.77 -3.04 -20.21
N PRO A 302 -8.66 -2.38 -20.57
CA PRO A 302 -7.35 -2.96 -20.88
C PRO A 302 -6.44 -3.10 -19.67
N GLU A 303 -5.57 -4.09 -19.67
CA GLU A 303 -4.43 -4.28 -18.76
C GLU A 303 -4.73 -4.01 -17.28
N PRO A 304 -5.57 -4.83 -16.60
CA PRO A 304 -5.77 -4.70 -15.16
C PRO A 304 -4.45 -4.89 -14.41
N TYR A 305 -4.15 -3.98 -13.48
CA TYR A 305 -2.81 -3.84 -12.95
C TYR A 305 -2.76 -3.97 -11.42
N HIS A 306 -2.88 -2.87 -10.69
CA HIS A 306 -2.96 -2.90 -9.24
C HIS A 306 -4.39 -3.14 -8.77
N LEU A 307 -4.53 -3.74 -7.58
CA LEU A 307 -5.84 -3.89 -6.98
C LEU A 307 -5.81 -3.67 -5.46
N THR A 308 -6.96 -3.25 -4.93
CA THR A 308 -7.16 -3.02 -3.50
C THR A 308 -8.57 -3.46 -3.09
N VAL A 309 -8.66 -4.42 -2.17
CA VAL A 309 -9.93 -4.84 -1.57
C VAL A 309 -10.36 -3.80 -0.53
N ILE A 310 -11.60 -3.35 -0.60
CA ILE A 310 -12.10 -2.35 0.33
C ILE A 310 -12.50 -3.01 1.66
N PRO A 311 -11.92 -2.59 2.79
CA PRO A 311 -12.22 -3.18 4.08
C PRO A 311 -13.70 -3.12 4.43
N GLY A 312 -14.24 -4.26 4.87
CA GLY A 312 -15.64 -4.37 5.31
C GLY A 312 -16.70 -4.27 4.20
N SER A 313 -16.30 -4.34 2.92
CA SER A 313 -17.23 -4.27 1.78
C SER A 313 -17.01 -5.42 0.80
N ASP A 314 -17.89 -5.51 -0.19
CA ASP A 314 -17.82 -6.42 -1.34
C ASP A 314 -17.27 -5.71 -2.60
N ILE A 315 -16.40 -4.71 -2.42
CA ILE A 315 -15.84 -3.91 -3.50
C ILE A 315 -14.33 -4.15 -3.60
N LEU A 316 -13.88 -4.26 -4.83
CA LEU A 316 -12.48 -4.31 -5.23
C LEU A 316 -12.21 -3.16 -6.20
N TYR A 317 -11.18 -2.38 -5.95
CA TYR A 317 -10.66 -1.40 -6.89
C TYR A 317 -9.56 -2.03 -7.73
N VAL A 318 -9.61 -1.85 -9.04
CA VAL A 318 -8.58 -2.34 -9.97
C VAL A 318 -8.19 -1.21 -10.91
N SER A 319 -6.91 -0.88 -11.01
CA SER A 319 -6.42 0.11 -11.97
C SER A 319 -6.08 -0.53 -13.31
N SER A 320 -6.14 0.26 -14.39
CA SER A 320 -5.57 -0.09 -15.68
C SER A 320 -4.14 0.41 -15.80
N ARG A 321 -3.27 -0.37 -16.41
CA ARG A 321 -1.90 0.05 -16.78
C ARG A 321 -1.89 0.88 -18.07
N ALA A 322 -2.84 0.61 -18.97
CA ALA A 322 -2.88 1.18 -20.31
C ALA A 322 -3.72 2.46 -20.41
N GLU A 323 -4.70 2.62 -19.53
CA GLU A 323 -5.64 3.76 -19.58
C GLU A 323 -5.80 4.43 -18.21
N PRO A 324 -6.10 5.74 -18.16
CA PRO A 324 -6.29 6.47 -16.91
C PRO A 324 -7.66 6.17 -16.28
N VAL A 325 -7.89 4.91 -15.91
CA VAL A 325 -9.13 4.42 -15.34
C VAL A 325 -8.88 3.47 -14.18
N VAL A 326 -9.78 3.52 -13.19
CA VAL A 326 -9.87 2.57 -12.09
C VAL A 326 -11.28 2.03 -12.04
N TRP A 327 -11.42 0.70 -12.05
CA TRP A 327 -12.71 0.00 -11.98
C TRP A 327 -13.07 -0.33 -10.54
N LEU A 328 -14.33 -0.11 -10.19
CA LEU A 328 -14.96 -0.62 -8.97
C LEU A 328 -15.66 -1.93 -9.33
N ILE A 329 -15.19 -3.02 -8.78
CA ILE A 329 -15.63 -4.38 -9.09
C ILE A 329 -16.40 -4.95 -7.91
N ASP A 330 -17.50 -5.60 -8.18
CA ASP A 330 -18.20 -6.47 -7.22
C ASP A 330 -17.40 -7.76 -7.01
N THR A 331 -17.00 -8.06 -5.77
CA THR A 331 -16.12 -9.20 -5.46
C THR A 331 -16.79 -10.55 -5.68
N SER A 332 -18.11 -10.64 -5.60
CA SER A 332 -18.87 -11.89 -5.75
C SER A 332 -19.11 -12.27 -7.22
N SER A 333 -19.52 -11.28 -8.02
CA SER A 333 -19.82 -11.45 -9.44
C SER A 333 -18.62 -11.18 -10.36
N MET A 334 -17.59 -10.47 -9.89
CA MET A 334 -16.47 -9.93 -10.66
C MET A 334 -16.91 -8.99 -11.80
N GLN A 335 -18.05 -8.32 -11.65
CA GLN A 335 -18.56 -7.35 -12.61
C GLN A 335 -18.23 -5.93 -12.19
N THR A 336 -17.94 -5.08 -13.16
CA THR A 336 -17.74 -3.64 -12.92
C THR A 336 -19.04 -3.00 -12.48
N ARG A 337 -19.04 -2.35 -11.32
CA ARG A 337 -20.15 -1.54 -10.81
C ARG A 337 -20.05 -0.10 -11.30
N GLU A 338 -18.83 0.46 -11.26
CA GLU A 338 -18.57 1.87 -11.55
C GLU A 338 -17.12 2.03 -12.04
N THR A 339 -16.79 3.19 -12.57
CA THR A 339 -15.44 3.56 -13.01
C THR A 339 -15.06 4.93 -12.48
N VAL A 340 -13.80 5.11 -12.11
CA VAL A 340 -13.21 6.38 -11.74
C VAL A 340 -12.18 6.77 -12.79
N SER A 341 -12.36 7.95 -13.41
CA SER A 341 -11.34 8.53 -14.27
C SER A 341 -10.24 9.16 -13.41
N VAL A 342 -8.99 8.88 -13.74
CA VAL A 342 -7.80 9.46 -13.12
C VAL A 342 -7.05 10.33 -14.14
N GLU A 343 -6.14 11.20 -13.68
CA GLU A 343 -5.37 12.08 -14.59
C GLU A 343 -3.99 11.53 -14.92
N GLY A 344 -3.61 10.41 -14.29
CA GLY A 344 -2.34 9.71 -14.52
C GLY A 344 -2.51 8.21 -14.34
N GLU A 345 -1.40 7.47 -14.30
CA GLU A 345 -1.46 6.04 -14.03
C GLU A 345 -1.87 5.80 -12.57
N GLY A 346 -2.97 5.08 -12.36
CA GLY A 346 -3.32 4.51 -11.07
C GLY A 346 -2.35 3.38 -10.74
N HIS A 347 -1.57 3.55 -9.66
CA HIS A 347 -0.61 2.52 -9.24
C HIS A 347 -1.01 1.91 -7.90
N GLN A 348 -0.15 1.87 -6.91
CA GLN A 348 -0.45 1.29 -5.60
C GLN A 348 -1.51 2.13 -4.86
N MET A 349 -2.74 1.66 -4.85
CA MET A 349 -3.87 2.29 -4.14
C MET A 349 -3.94 1.83 -2.69
N VAL A 350 -4.50 2.68 -1.81
CA VAL A 350 -4.77 2.31 -0.41
C VAL A 350 -6.18 2.73 0.00
N ALA A 351 -6.87 1.86 0.75
CA ALA A 351 -8.17 2.14 1.35
C ALA A 351 -8.02 2.31 2.85
N LEU A 352 -8.52 3.42 3.40
CA LEU A 352 -8.53 3.71 4.83
C LEU A 352 -9.96 3.99 5.31
N PRO A 353 -10.27 3.62 6.58
CA PRO A 353 -11.58 3.88 7.21
C PRO A 353 -11.94 5.35 7.28
#